data_a39428c04cad8f1dffccdc944fd9f680
#
_entry.id   a39428c04cad8f1dffccdc944fd9f680
#
_cell.length_a   1.000
_cell.length_b   1.000
_cell.length_c   1.000
_cell.angle_alpha   90.00
_cell.angle_beta   90.00
_cell.angle_gamma   90.00
#
_symmetry.space_group_name_H-M   'P 1'
#
loop_
_entity.id
_entity.type
_entity.pdbx_description
1 polymer ?
#
loop_
_entity_poly.entity_id
_entity_poly.type
_entity_poly.pdbx_seq_one_letter_code
_entity_poly.pdbx_strand_id
1 'polypeptide(L)'
;MTQVPISSDVPDLSRRQFMNLLTFGTITGTALGALYPIIKYFIPPGSGGGGGGVIAKDAAGLNVKASEFITTHLAGDRVLAQGLKGDPTYIIVTEDKAIASYGLNAVCTHLGCVVPWNSSENKFICPCHGSQYDSTGKVVRGPAPLSLALANAAVTDNDTIALTPWTETDFRTNEAPWWA
;
A
#
# COMPACT_ATOMS: atom_id res chain seq x y z
N MET A 1 -63.47 31.17 -16.65
CA MET A 1 -62.18 30.50 -16.83
C MET A 1 -61.10 31.59 -16.96
N THR A 2 -60.47 31.91 -15.87
CA THR A 2 -59.43 32.94 -15.81
C THR A 2 -58.07 32.29 -16.12
N GLN A 3 -57.51 32.63 -17.28
CA GLN A 3 -56.12 32.22 -17.63
C GLN A 3 -55.17 33.01 -16.78
N VAL A 4 -54.31 32.26 -16.04
CA VAL A 4 -53.17 32.83 -15.34
C VAL A 4 -52.08 33.08 -16.37
N PRO A 5 -51.53 34.29 -16.52
CA PRO A 5 -50.43 34.52 -17.43
C PRO A 5 -49.19 33.86 -16.87
N ILE A 6 -48.58 32.95 -17.64
CA ILE A 6 -47.28 32.37 -17.37
C ILE A 6 -46.25 33.48 -17.70
N SER A 7 -45.78 34.17 -16.70
CA SER A 7 -44.63 35.07 -16.81
C SER A 7 -43.41 34.23 -17.15
N SER A 8 -42.91 34.31 -18.36
CA SER A 8 -41.61 33.79 -18.76
C SER A 8 -40.52 34.77 -18.36
N ASP A 9 -40.21 34.85 -17.07
CA ASP A 9 -39.03 35.56 -16.59
C ASP A 9 -37.78 34.75 -16.96
N VAL A 10 -37.50 34.62 -18.25
CA VAL A 10 -36.17 34.23 -18.72
C VAL A 10 -35.35 35.52 -18.75
N PRO A 11 -34.30 35.67 -17.93
CA PRO A 11 -33.45 36.85 -17.95
C PRO A 11 -32.85 36.99 -19.35
N ASP A 12 -33.14 38.09 -20.02
CA ASP A 12 -32.61 38.42 -21.35
C ASP A 12 -31.15 38.81 -21.19
N LEU A 13 -30.26 37.81 -21.31
CA LEU A 13 -28.80 38.00 -21.20
C LEU A 13 -28.36 38.88 -22.38
N SER A 14 -27.86 40.08 -22.09
CA SER A 14 -27.26 40.92 -23.12
C SER A 14 -26.07 40.17 -23.77
N ARG A 15 -25.82 40.43 -25.08
CA ARG A 15 -24.71 39.83 -25.81
C ARG A 15 -23.40 39.90 -25.05
N ARG A 16 -23.19 41.02 -24.36
CA ARG A 16 -21.97 41.23 -23.54
C ARG A 16 -21.89 40.33 -22.33
N GLN A 17 -23.00 40.10 -21.64
CA GLN A 17 -23.08 39.18 -20.49
C GLN A 17 -22.87 37.74 -20.94
N PHE A 18 -23.47 37.35 -22.08
CA PHE A 18 -23.27 36.01 -22.65
C PHE A 18 -21.79 35.74 -23.03
N MET A 19 -21.16 36.70 -23.70
CA MET A 19 -19.73 36.59 -24.04
C MET A 19 -18.85 36.54 -22.83
N ASN A 20 -19.12 37.34 -21.76
CA ASN A 20 -18.40 37.28 -20.51
C ASN A 20 -18.57 35.92 -19.82
N LEU A 21 -19.79 35.38 -19.78
CA LEU A 21 -20.07 34.07 -19.19
C LEU A 21 -19.31 32.95 -19.91
N LEU A 22 -19.28 32.98 -21.25
CA LEU A 22 -18.50 32.02 -22.04
C LEU A 22 -17.00 32.15 -21.75
N THR A 23 -16.48 33.38 -21.74
CA THR A 23 -15.05 33.61 -21.49
C THR A 23 -14.64 33.16 -20.07
N PHE A 24 -15.40 33.53 -19.04
CA PHE A 24 -15.13 33.08 -17.69
C PHE A 24 -15.31 31.57 -17.53
N GLY A 25 -16.32 30.99 -18.16
CA GLY A 25 -16.57 29.55 -18.13
C GLY A 25 -15.41 28.76 -18.76
N THR A 26 -14.93 29.21 -19.91
CA THR A 26 -13.79 28.56 -20.60
C THR A 26 -12.48 28.72 -19.82
N ILE A 27 -12.18 29.91 -19.32
CA ILE A 27 -10.97 30.13 -18.50
C ILE A 27 -11.00 29.25 -17.23
N THR A 28 -12.14 29.26 -16.52
CA THR A 28 -12.29 28.46 -15.30
C THR A 28 -12.19 26.97 -15.61
N GLY A 29 -12.87 26.48 -16.64
CA GLY A 29 -12.82 25.08 -17.07
C GLY A 29 -11.40 24.63 -17.45
N THR A 30 -10.68 25.47 -18.19
CA THR A 30 -9.29 25.19 -18.59
C THR A 30 -8.36 25.17 -17.38
N ALA A 31 -8.51 26.13 -16.47
CA ALA A 31 -7.69 26.20 -15.24
C ALA A 31 -7.92 24.97 -14.33
N LEU A 32 -9.19 24.60 -14.12
CA LEU A 32 -9.53 23.39 -13.33
C LEU A 32 -9.04 22.13 -14.02
N GLY A 33 -9.17 22.02 -15.33
CA GLY A 33 -8.69 20.89 -16.11
C GLY A 33 -7.17 20.74 -16.06
N ALA A 34 -6.43 21.85 -16.06
CA ALA A 34 -4.98 21.85 -15.94
C ALA A 34 -4.50 21.54 -14.51
N LEU A 35 -5.24 22.02 -13.50
CA LEU A 35 -4.92 21.77 -12.09
C LEU A 35 -5.20 20.32 -11.67
N TYR A 36 -6.18 19.67 -12.26
CA TYR A 36 -6.56 18.30 -11.90
C TYR A 36 -5.39 17.29 -11.96
N PRO A 37 -4.64 17.14 -13.07
CA PRO A 37 -3.52 16.21 -13.12
C PRO A 37 -2.39 16.61 -12.17
N ILE A 38 -2.16 17.93 -11.95
CA ILE A 38 -1.15 18.42 -11.00
C ILE A 38 -1.52 18.00 -9.59
N ILE A 39 -2.75 18.24 -9.16
CA ILE A 39 -3.24 17.84 -7.84
C ILE A 39 -3.16 16.32 -7.68
N LYS A 40 -3.56 15.56 -8.70
CA LYS A 40 -3.49 14.09 -8.68
C LYS A 40 -2.07 13.55 -8.62
N TYR A 41 -1.11 14.26 -9.17
CA TYR A 41 0.30 13.88 -9.08
C TYR A 41 0.84 14.00 -7.64
N PHE A 42 0.43 15.04 -6.91
CA PHE A 42 0.86 15.26 -5.52
C PHE A 42 0.01 14.52 -4.47
N ILE A 43 -1.20 14.11 -4.85
CA ILE A 43 -2.03 13.24 -3.99
C ILE A 43 -1.83 11.82 -4.49
N PRO A 44 -1.03 11.00 -3.81
CA PRO A 44 -0.91 9.58 -4.20
C PRO A 44 -2.31 8.99 -4.22
N PRO A 45 -2.62 8.07 -5.16
CA PRO A 45 -3.87 7.32 -5.11
C PRO A 45 -3.95 6.76 -3.71
N GLY A 46 -4.96 7.20 -2.95
CA GLY A 46 -5.10 6.82 -1.56
C GLY A 46 -4.96 5.30 -1.48
N SER A 47 -3.90 4.83 -0.87
CA SER A 47 -3.86 3.48 -0.33
C SER A 47 -5.07 3.45 0.60
N GLY A 48 -6.11 2.77 0.17
CA GLY A 48 -7.46 2.88 0.71
C GLY A 48 -7.46 2.91 2.23
N GLY A 49 -7.85 4.04 2.77
CA GLY A 49 -8.28 4.24 4.13
C GLY A 49 -7.28 3.90 5.22
N GLY A 50 -7.19 4.79 6.18
CA GLY A 50 -6.56 4.49 7.45
C GLY A 50 -7.08 3.17 8.04
N GLY A 51 -6.18 2.31 8.49
CA GLY A 51 -6.49 1.10 9.25
C GLY A 51 -6.95 -0.13 8.47
N GLY A 52 -7.20 -0.03 7.18
CA GLY A 52 -7.63 -1.16 6.36
C GLY A 52 -6.47 -2.01 5.84
N GLY A 53 -6.59 -3.33 5.91
CA GLY A 53 -5.67 -4.26 5.30
C GLY A 53 -5.65 -4.14 3.77
N VAL A 54 -4.58 -4.60 3.16
CA VAL A 54 -4.45 -4.74 1.71
C VAL A 54 -4.32 -6.22 1.35
N ILE A 55 -4.82 -6.61 0.19
CA ILE A 55 -4.53 -7.93 -0.34
C ILE A 55 -3.12 -7.91 -0.94
N ALA A 56 -2.30 -8.89 -0.56
CA ALA A 56 -0.97 -9.06 -1.10
C ALA A 56 -1.04 -9.31 -2.61
N LYS A 57 -0.14 -8.66 -3.35
CA LYS A 57 -0.07 -8.79 -4.81
C LYS A 57 1.26 -9.36 -5.24
N ASP A 58 1.24 -10.12 -6.31
CA ASP A 58 2.45 -10.63 -6.95
C ASP A 58 3.13 -9.56 -7.81
N ALA A 59 4.23 -9.95 -8.49
CA ALA A 59 4.98 -9.06 -9.38
C ALA A 59 4.18 -8.59 -10.61
N ALA A 60 3.12 -9.29 -10.98
CA ALA A 60 2.20 -8.92 -12.07
C ALA A 60 1.06 -8.01 -11.57
N GLY A 61 0.97 -7.75 -10.26
CA GLY A 61 -0.10 -6.96 -9.63
C GLY A 61 -1.38 -7.75 -9.38
N LEU A 62 -1.35 -9.08 -9.54
CA LEU A 62 -2.48 -9.96 -9.26
C LEU A 62 -2.53 -10.30 -7.77
N ASN A 63 -3.73 -10.57 -7.26
CA ASN A 63 -3.90 -10.98 -5.87
C ASN A 63 -3.28 -12.37 -5.64
N VAL A 64 -2.45 -12.48 -4.60
CA VAL A 64 -1.83 -13.74 -4.21
C VAL A 64 -2.89 -14.64 -3.59
N LYS A 65 -3.07 -15.83 -4.17
CA LYS A 65 -3.96 -16.88 -3.64
C LYS A 65 -3.19 -17.77 -2.68
N ALA A 66 -3.73 -17.98 -1.48
CA ALA A 66 -3.06 -18.73 -0.43
C ALA A 66 -2.87 -20.20 -0.80
N SER A 67 -3.87 -20.84 -1.40
CA SER A 67 -3.80 -22.25 -1.81
C SER A 67 -2.72 -22.49 -2.88
N GLU A 68 -2.65 -21.63 -3.89
CA GLU A 68 -1.64 -21.69 -4.95
C GLU A 68 -0.25 -21.38 -4.37
N PHE A 69 -0.15 -20.37 -3.51
CA PHE A 69 1.09 -19.98 -2.88
C PHE A 69 1.72 -21.11 -2.06
N ILE A 70 0.93 -21.80 -1.23
CA ILE A 70 1.40 -22.92 -0.41
C ILE A 70 1.82 -24.13 -1.27
N THR A 71 1.17 -24.35 -2.42
CA THR A 71 1.52 -25.49 -3.30
C THR A 71 2.79 -25.23 -4.10
N THR A 72 3.06 -23.98 -4.47
CA THR A 72 4.21 -23.59 -5.30
C THR A 72 5.48 -23.35 -4.50
N HIS A 73 5.38 -23.05 -3.19
CA HIS A 73 6.53 -22.73 -2.34
C HIS A 73 6.76 -23.83 -1.29
N LEU A 74 8.02 -23.98 -0.89
CA LEU A 74 8.42 -24.95 0.13
C LEU A 74 8.18 -24.42 1.54
N ALA A 75 8.12 -25.35 2.50
CA ALA A 75 8.14 -25.01 3.93
C ALA A 75 9.40 -24.21 4.27
N GLY A 76 9.26 -23.15 5.05
CA GLY A 76 10.34 -22.23 5.38
C GLY A 76 10.63 -21.14 4.33
N ASP A 77 9.98 -21.17 3.16
CA ASP A 77 10.17 -20.14 2.14
C ASP A 77 9.67 -18.77 2.59
N ARG A 78 10.39 -17.75 2.12
CA ARG A 78 10.04 -16.33 2.29
C ARG A 78 9.98 -15.69 0.93
N VAL A 79 8.80 -15.28 0.51
CA VAL A 79 8.53 -14.84 -0.85
C VAL A 79 8.05 -13.40 -0.84
N LEU A 80 8.64 -12.57 -1.69
CA LEU A 80 8.27 -11.18 -1.81
C LEU A 80 6.92 -11.02 -2.52
N ALA A 81 6.06 -10.21 -1.91
CA ALA A 81 4.82 -9.72 -2.48
C ALA A 81 4.73 -8.21 -2.25
N GLN A 82 3.86 -7.53 -2.95
CA GLN A 82 3.51 -6.15 -2.66
C GLN A 82 2.53 -6.12 -1.49
N GLY A 83 2.92 -5.43 -0.43
CA GLY A 83 2.16 -5.33 0.82
C GLY A 83 1.61 -3.94 1.11
N LEU A 84 1.60 -3.59 2.40
CA LEU A 84 1.12 -2.30 2.89
C LEU A 84 1.85 -1.14 2.23
N LYS A 85 1.10 -0.09 1.85
CA LYS A 85 1.61 1.11 1.16
C LYS A 85 2.33 0.82 -0.18
N GLY A 86 2.23 -0.42 -0.70
CA GLY A 86 2.95 -0.84 -1.88
C GLY A 86 4.38 -1.32 -1.63
N ASP A 87 4.80 -1.39 -0.37
CA ASP A 87 6.14 -1.83 0.00
C ASP A 87 6.32 -3.33 -0.24
N PRO A 88 7.55 -3.77 -0.61
CA PRO A 88 7.87 -5.19 -0.70
C PRO A 88 7.76 -5.83 0.68
N THR A 89 6.97 -6.88 0.78
CA THR A 89 6.69 -7.58 2.04
C THR A 89 6.87 -9.07 1.83
N TYR A 90 7.59 -9.73 2.72
CA TYR A 90 7.73 -11.17 2.72
C TYR A 90 6.50 -11.86 3.29
N ILE A 91 5.93 -12.75 2.52
CA ILE A 91 4.99 -13.77 2.98
C ILE A 91 5.81 -15.01 3.34
N ILE A 92 5.57 -15.57 4.51
CA ILE A 92 6.33 -16.66 5.07
C ILE A 92 5.49 -17.94 5.04
N VAL A 93 6.05 -19.00 4.49
CA VAL A 93 5.47 -20.35 4.58
C VAL A 93 6.06 -21.03 5.82
N THR A 94 5.20 -21.45 6.74
CA THR A 94 5.62 -22.17 7.95
C THR A 94 6.08 -23.58 7.64
N GLU A 95 6.72 -24.25 8.61
CA GLU A 95 7.14 -25.65 8.49
C GLU A 95 5.94 -26.59 8.25
N ASP A 96 4.76 -26.22 8.77
CA ASP A 96 3.50 -26.96 8.58
C ASP A 96 2.82 -26.68 7.22
N LYS A 97 3.54 -26.02 6.29
CA LYS A 97 2.97 -25.62 5.00
C LYS A 97 1.71 -24.75 5.13
N ALA A 98 1.73 -23.80 6.05
CA ALA A 98 0.68 -22.79 6.20
C ALA A 98 1.28 -21.38 6.01
N ILE A 99 0.44 -20.37 5.79
CA ILE A 99 0.86 -18.97 5.80
C ILE A 99 1.07 -18.56 7.26
N ALA A 100 2.25 -18.00 7.56
CA ALA A 100 2.52 -17.44 8.88
C ALA A 100 1.54 -16.29 9.19
N SER A 101 1.22 -16.11 10.48
CA SER A 101 0.34 -15.02 10.94
C SER A 101 0.93 -13.62 10.77
N TYR A 102 2.19 -13.52 10.33
CA TYR A 102 2.87 -12.25 10.11
C TYR A 102 3.66 -12.25 8.79
N GLY A 103 3.79 -11.05 8.22
CA GLY A 103 4.69 -10.74 7.13
C GLY A 103 5.78 -9.77 7.58
N LEU A 104 6.87 -9.71 6.83
CA LEU A 104 8.00 -8.83 7.10
C LEU A 104 8.13 -7.80 5.98
N ASN A 105 8.07 -6.52 6.31
CA ASN A 105 8.44 -5.47 5.36
C ASN A 105 9.92 -5.63 5.00
N ALA A 106 10.20 -5.76 3.71
CA ALA A 106 11.56 -6.04 3.23
C ALA A 106 12.44 -4.78 3.14
N VAL A 107 11.97 -3.64 3.62
CA VAL A 107 12.69 -2.37 3.54
C VAL A 107 13.68 -2.24 4.70
N CYS A 108 14.98 -2.14 4.37
CA CYS A 108 16.04 -1.97 5.34
C CYS A 108 15.89 -0.67 6.13
N THR A 109 15.91 -0.76 7.45
CA THR A 109 15.74 0.39 8.36
C THR A 109 16.95 1.34 8.38
N HIS A 110 18.05 1.01 7.68
CA HIS A 110 19.19 1.92 7.53
C HIS A 110 18.89 3.04 6.51
N LEU A 111 18.72 2.68 5.22
CA LEU A 111 18.50 3.64 4.13
C LEU A 111 17.51 3.13 3.06
N GLY A 112 16.63 2.22 3.41
CA GLY A 112 15.50 1.85 2.53
C GLY A 112 15.79 0.83 1.43
N CYS A 113 16.94 0.16 1.42
CA CYS A 113 17.21 -0.91 0.44
C CYS A 113 16.29 -2.11 0.69
N VAL A 114 15.86 -2.79 -0.38
CA VAL A 114 15.16 -4.07 -0.24
C VAL A 114 16.16 -5.13 0.22
N VAL A 115 15.82 -5.85 1.30
CA VAL A 115 16.70 -6.85 1.93
C VAL A 115 16.31 -8.24 1.43
N PRO A 116 17.17 -8.93 0.65
CA PRO A 116 16.93 -10.30 0.23
C PRO A 116 17.06 -11.30 1.38
N TRP A 117 16.27 -12.37 1.27
CA TRP A 117 16.40 -13.55 2.12
C TRP A 117 17.54 -14.44 1.63
N ASN A 118 18.43 -14.82 2.53
CA ASN A 118 19.49 -15.80 2.28
C ASN A 118 19.17 -17.09 3.05
N SER A 119 18.67 -18.08 2.34
CA SER A 119 18.26 -19.35 2.94
C SER A 119 19.45 -20.15 3.48
N SER A 120 20.63 -20.02 2.89
CA SER A 120 21.84 -20.75 3.34
C SER A 120 22.36 -20.25 4.68
N GLU A 121 22.19 -18.97 4.98
CA GLU A 121 22.57 -18.36 6.25
C GLU A 121 21.39 -18.20 7.22
N ASN A 122 20.18 -18.54 6.79
CA ASN A 122 18.94 -18.32 7.54
C ASN A 122 18.77 -16.88 8.03
N LYS A 123 19.11 -15.90 7.16
CA LYS A 123 19.13 -14.48 7.48
C LYS A 123 18.66 -13.63 6.31
N PHE A 124 18.16 -12.44 6.63
CA PHE A 124 18.03 -11.38 5.66
C PHE A 124 19.32 -10.54 5.68
N ILE A 125 19.92 -10.31 4.52
CA ILE A 125 21.19 -9.59 4.40
C ILE A 125 21.04 -8.44 3.43
N CYS A 126 21.16 -7.21 3.94
CA CYS A 126 21.06 -6.01 3.12
C CYS A 126 22.32 -5.87 2.24
N PRO A 127 22.15 -5.82 0.90
CA PRO A 127 23.30 -5.77 -0.01
C PRO A 127 24.01 -4.40 -0.02
N CYS A 128 23.32 -3.35 0.49
CA CYS A 128 23.84 -1.99 0.41
C CYS A 128 24.99 -1.75 1.39
N HIS A 129 24.82 -2.11 2.69
CA HIS A 129 25.80 -1.84 3.73
C HIS A 129 25.93 -3.01 4.73
N GLY A 130 25.43 -4.20 4.39
CA GLY A 130 25.65 -5.41 5.15
C GLY A 130 24.88 -5.53 6.47
N SER A 131 23.79 -4.77 6.64
CA SER A 131 22.87 -4.99 7.76
C SER A 131 22.29 -6.39 7.70
N GLN A 132 22.21 -7.08 8.83
CA GLN A 132 21.70 -8.45 8.92
C GLN A 132 20.53 -8.52 9.89
N TYR A 133 19.55 -9.33 9.50
CA TYR A 133 18.39 -9.63 10.32
C TYR A 133 18.22 -11.15 10.38
N ASP A 134 17.75 -11.64 11.49
CA ASP A 134 17.47 -13.07 11.64
C ASP A 134 16.21 -13.48 10.82
N SER A 135 15.83 -14.76 10.94
CA SER A 135 14.68 -15.31 10.24
C SER A 135 13.33 -14.67 10.61
N THR A 136 13.26 -13.96 11.73
CA THR A 136 12.08 -13.22 12.17
C THR A 136 12.13 -11.73 11.79
N GLY A 137 13.19 -11.30 11.11
CA GLY A 137 13.42 -9.90 10.77
C GLY A 137 13.94 -9.04 11.91
N LYS A 138 14.37 -9.64 13.04
CA LYS A 138 15.05 -8.92 14.12
C LYS A 138 16.45 -8.53 13.67
N VAL A 139 16.85 -7.27 13.88
CA VAL A 139 18.19 -6.82 13.55
C VAL A 139 19.22 -7.52 14.45
N VAL A 140 20.24 -8.12 13.83
CA VAL A 140 21.33 -8.83 14.52
C VAL A 140 22.71 -8.20 14.24
N ARG A 141 22.79 -7.38 13.15
CA ARG A 141 24.00 -6.65 12.80
C ARG A 141 23.66 -5.36 12.08
N GLY A 142 24.24 -4.24 12.54
CA GLY A 142 24.11 -2.93 11.90
C GLY A 142 24.85 -2.80 10.56
N PRO A 143 24.69 -1.65 9.88
CA PRO A 143 24.33 -0.33 10.44
C PRO A 143 22.82 -0.05 10.63
N ALA A 144 21.90 -0.96 10.26
CA ALA A 144 20.48 -0.76 10.51
C ALA A 144 20.19 -0.62 12.03
N PRO A 145 19.47 0.44 12.45
CA PRO A 145 19.22 0.69 13.87
C PRO A 145 18.05 -0.14 14.43
N LEU A 146 17.14 -0.60 13.59
CA LEU A 146 15.87 -1.19 14.00
C LEU A 146 15.58 -2.48 13.22
N SER A 147 14.75 -3.34 13.78
CA SER A 147 14.24 -4.56 13.12
C SER A 147 13.32 -4.22 11.96
N LEU A 148 13.14 -5.15 11.01
CA LEU A 148 12.17 -5.00 9.91
C LEU A 148 10.76 -4.85 10.48
N ALA A 149 9.95 -3.97 9.88
CA ALA A 149 8.58 -3.78 10.32
C ALA A 149 7.73 -5.04 10.06
N LEU A 150 6.80 -5.32 10.98
CA LEU A 150 5.85 -6.41 10.88
C LEU A 150 4.55 -5.95 10.22
N ALA A 151 3.87 -6.88 9.60
CA ALA A 151 2.47 -6.78 9.23
C ALA A 151 1.75 -8.05 9.69
N ASN A 152 0.49 -7.93 10.10
CA ASN A 152 -0.34 -9.12 10.27
C ASN A 152 -0.63 -9.73 8.90
N ALA A 153 -0.57 -11.04 8.79
CA ALA A 153 -0.93 -11.77 7.59
C ALA A 153 -2.03 -12.79 7.91
N ALA A 154 -3.08 -12.79 7.10
CA ALA A 154 -4.20 -13.70 7.28
C ALA A 154 -4.74 -14.16 5.92
N VAL A 155 -5.16 -15.42 5.86
CA VAL A 155 -5.89 -15.94 4.70
C VAL A 155 -7.36 -15.53 4.82
N THR A 156 -7.90 -14.92 3.78
CA THR A 156 -9.30 -14.51 3.72
C THR A 156 -10.21 -15.63 3.21
N ASP A 157 -11.52 -15.47 3.39
CA ASP A 157 -12.52 -16.41 2.88
C ASP A 157 -12.47 -16.59 1.34
N ASN A 158 -11.89 -15.62 0.64
CA ASN A 158 -11.71 -15.64 -0.81
C ASN A 158 -10.37 -16.26 -1.24
N ASP A 159 -9.71 -17.03 -0.36
CA ASP A 159 -8.40 -17.63 -0.62
C ASP A 159 -7.32 -16.63 -1.01
N THR A 160 -7.38 -15.40 -0.50
CA THR A 160 -6.34 -14.40 -0.72
C THR A 160 -5.62 -14.06 0.58
N ILE A 161 -4.38 -13.57 0.47
CA ILE A 161 -3.58 -13.21 1.63
C ILE A 161 -3.77 -11.72 1.91
N ALA A 162 -4.40 -11.40 3.03
CA ALA A 162 -4.57 -10.03 3.50
C ALA A 162 -3.43 -9.65 4.45
N LEU A 163 -2.89 -8.46 4.26
CA LEU A 163 -1.89 -7.84 5.13
C LEU A 163 -2.52 -6.64 5.82
N THR A 164 -2.44 -6.59 7.14
CA THR A 164 -2.92 -5.46 7.95
C THR A 164 -1.79 -4.88 8.79
N PRO A 165 -1.87 -3.60 9.18
CA PRO A 165 -0.86 -3.00 10.04
C PRO A 165 -0.70 -3.78 11.35
N TRP A 166 0.54 -4.03 11.76
CA TRP A 166 0.86 -4.60 13.06
C TRP A 166 0.93 -3.49 14.09
N THR A 167 0.00 -3.47 15.02
CA THR A 167 -0.10 -2.47 16.08
C THR A 167 0.14 -3.06 17.47
N GLU A 168 0.22 -4.38 17.54
CA GLU A 168 0.49 -5.11 18.77
C GLU A 168 1.95 -4.99 19.20
N THR A 169 2.26 -5.38 20.40
CA THR A 169 3.64 -5.49 20.89
C THR A 169 4.51 -6.33 19.94
N ASP A 170 5.70 -5.87 19.62
CA ASP A 170 6.66 -6.64 18.82
C ASP A 170 7.12 -7.88 19.59
N PHE A 171 6.70 -9.06 19.15
CA PHE A 171 7.02 -10.34 19.83
C PHE A 171 8.52 -10.65 19.90
N ARG A 172 9.37 -9.95 19.10
CA ARG A 172 10.81 -10.12 19.05
C ARG A 172 11.54 -9.36 20.15
N THR A 173 10.96 -8.28 20.63
CA THR A 173 11.57 -7.35 21.61
C THR A 173 10.72 -7.15 22.87
N ASN A 174 9.43 -7.49 22.85
CA ASN A 174 8.43 -7.16 23.86
C ASN A 174 8.23 -5.65 24.06
N GLU A 175 8.50 -4.84 23.04
CA GLU A 175 8.33 -3.39 23.05
C GLU A 175 7.22 -2.96 22.09
N ALA A 176 6.80 -1.71 22.22
CA ALA A 176 5.88 -1.11 21.25
C ALA A 176 6.54 -1.06 19.87
N PRO A 177 5.79 -1.29 18.78
CA PRO A 177 6.35 -1.28 17.43
C PRO A 177 6.80 0.13 17.03
N TRP A 178 8.02 0.28 16.55
CA TRP A 178 8.58 1.57 16.12
C TRP A 178 7.93 2.13 14.85
N TRP A 179 7.17 1.30 14.12
CA TRP A 179 6.51 1.64 12.85
C TRP A 179 5.01 1.96 12.99
N ALA A 180 4.40 1.87 14.19
CA ALA A 180 2.99 2.14 14.46
C ALA A 180 2.69 3.63 14.63
#